data_e9e472706265243bd9e898e94e1f02c1
#
_entry.id   e9e472706265243bd9e898e94e1f02c1
#
_cell.length_a   1.000
_cell.length_b   1.000
_cell.length_c   1.000
_cell.angle_alpha   90.00
_cell.angle_beta   90.00
_cell.angle_gamma   90.00
#
_symmetry.space_group_name_H-M   'P 1'
#
loop_
_entity.id
_entity.type
_entity.pdbx_description
1 polymer ?
#
loop_
_entity_poly.entity_id
_entity_poly.type
_entity_poly.pdbx_seq_one_letter_code
_entity_poly.pdbx_strand_id
1 'polypeptide(L)'
;GFRMDVIDMIAKEPRAKILVNGPHLHEYLHEMNRQTWRNRDFLTVGEAWSASPEDARQYSDEQREELSMVFQFGHLWADRQVGGEKWEQRPLDVAQLKQALYACQTTMATHGWNSLFWSNHDLPRAVSRFGATGQYRELSAKMLAIALHGLKGTPFVYQGEEIGMTDCPVATIDQVNDVEARTIYRQLRAQGDDAGTAMQKINIFNRDNARTPMQWTAKQHAGFTTGKPWLAI
;
A
#
# COMPACT_ATOMS: atom_id res chain seq x y z
N GLY A 1 12.78 -10.62 12.22
CA GLY A 1 12.42 -10.49 10.82
C GLY A 1 12.78 -9.14 10.24
N PHE A 2 12.65 -9.01 8.92
CA PHE A 2 12.98 -7.79 8.19
C PHE A 2 11.87 -7.45 7.19
N ARG A 3 11.49 -6.19 7.15
CA ARG A 3 10.76 -5.60 6.03
C ARG A 3 11.75 -4.79 5.20
N MET A 4 11.82 -5.06 3.91
CA MET A 4 12.77 -4.44 2.99
C MET A 4 12.05 -3.50 2.05
N ASP A 5 12.38 -2.23 2.17
CA ASP A 5 11.83 -1.13 1.39
C ASP A 5 12.29 -1.22 -0.07
N VAL A 6 11.36 -1.06 -1.00
CA VAL A 6 11.60 -1.07 -2.46
C VAL A 6 12.65 -2.10 -2.92
N ILE A 7 12.51 -3.34 -2.45
CA ILE A 7 13.51 -4.40 -2.68
C ILE A 7 13.73 -4.71 -4.16
N ASP A 8 12.73 -4.45 -5.00
CA ASP A 8 12.79 -4.61 -6.46
C ASP A 8 13.75 -3.62 -7.14
N MET A 9 14.27 -2.61 -6.41
CA MET A 9 15.17 -1.58 -6.91
C MET A 9 16.65 -1.79 -6.59
N ILE A 10 17.03 -2.83 -5.85
CA ILE A 10 18.43 -3.01 -5.41
C ILE A 10 19.40 -3.34 -6.55
N ALA A 11 18.90 -3.91 -7.65
CA ALA A 11 19.70 -4.29 -8.81
C ALA A 11 19.44 -3.39 -10.03
N LYS A 12 19.16 -2.10 -9.80
CA LYS A 12 18.92 -1.17 -10.92
C LYS A 12 20.17 -0.92 -11.75
N GLU A 13 19.95 -0.81 -13.06
CA GLU A 13 20.97 -0.44 -14.05
C GLU A 13 20.61 0.90 -14.72
N PRO A 14 20.94 2.06 -14.13
CA PRO A 14 20.50 3.36 -14.62
C PRO A 14 20.92 3.67 -16.07
N ARG A 15 22.11 3.18 -16.50
CA ARG A 15 22.58 3.37 -17.88
C ARG A 15 21.71 2.65 -18.90
N ALA A 16 21.17 1.47 -18.53
CA ALA A 16 20.23 0.71 -19.32
C ALA A 16 18.77 1.13 -19.11
N LYS A 17 18.52 2.15 -18.24
CA LYS A 17 17.19 2.61 -17.82
C LYS A 17 16.36 1.51 -17.14
N ILE A 18 17.00 0.50 -16.57
CA ILE A 18 16.36 -0.53 -15.76
C ILE A 18 16.37 -0.06 -14.30
N LEU A 19 15.21 0.28 -13.76
CA LEU A 19 15.09 0.85 -12.43
C LEU A 19 14.56 -0.17 -11.41
N VAL A 20 13.85 -1.18 -11.86
CA VAL A 20 13.22 -2.23 -11.04
C VAL A 20 13.46 -3.59 -11.68
N ASN A 21 13.44 -4.64 -10.88
CA ASN A 21 13.60 -6.04 -11.33
C ASN A 21 14.81 -6.21 -12.27
N GLY A 22 15.95 -5.60 -11.91
CA GLY A 22 17.17 -5.68 -12.73
C GLY A 22 17.72 -7.10 -12.80
N PRO A 23 18.57 -7.41 -13.82
CA PRO A 23 18.97 -8.77 -14.14
C PRO A 23 19.72 -9.51 -13.02
N HIS A 24 20.39 -8.78 -12.13
CA HIS A 24 21.12 -9.34 -10.99
C HIS A 24 20.32 -9.38 -9.68
N LEU A 25 19.03 -9.03 -9.70
CA LEU A 25 18.21 -8.91 -8.50
C LEU A 25 18.18 -10.21 -7.68
N HIS A 26 17.85 -11.29 -8.32
CA HIS A 26 17.75 -12.61 -7.68
C HIS A 26 19.10 -13.14 -7.19
N GLU A 27 20.18 -12.82 -7.87
CA GLU A 27 21.55 -13.13 -7.41
C GLU A 27 21.85 -12.43 -6.07
N TYR A 28 21.51 -11.14 -5.96
CA TYR A 28 21.68 -10.35 -4.74
C TYR A 28 20.79 -10.85 -3.60
N LEU A 29 19.54 -11.24 -3.90
CA LEU A 29 18.64 -11.81 -2.88
C LEU A 29 19.16 -13.17 -2.37
N HIS A 30 19.67 -14.04 -3.24
CA HIS A 30 20.31 -15.29 -2.85
C HIS A 30 21.54 -15.03 -1.98
N GLU A 31 22.41 -14.10 -2.36
CA GLU A 31 23.58 -13.75 -1.58
C GLU A 31 23.16 -13.21 -0.21
N MET A 32 22.20 -12.31 -0.16
CA MET A 32 21.66 -11.73 1.08
C MET A 32 21.09 -12.82 2.00
N ASN A 33 20.27 -13.74 1.47
CA ASN A 33 19.75 -14.87 2.21
C ASN A 33 20.88 -15.71 2.81
N ARG A 34 21.80 -16.17 1.96
CA ARG A 34 22.91 -17.05 2.33
C ARG A 34 23.82 -16.43 3.40
N GLN A 35 24.08 -15.13 3.33
CA GLN A 35 24.99 -14.43 4.24
C GLN A 35 24.34 -14.00 5.56
N THR A 36 23.00 -13.87 5.61
CA THR A 36 22.34 -13.24 6.75
C THR A 36 21.31 -14.12 7.46
N TRP A 37 20.35 -14.74 6.78
CA TRP A 37 19.22 -15.40 7.46
C TRP A 37 18.97 -16.86 7.11
N ARG A 38 19.64 -17.46 6.13
CA ARG A 38 19.42 -18.85 5.66
C ARG A 38 19.28 -19.88 6.80
N ASN A 39 20.09 -19.75 7.84
CA ASN A 39 20.14 -20.68 8.97
C ASN A 39 19.46 -20.10 10.22
N ARG A 40 18.56 -19.16 10.07
CA ARG A 40 17.87 -18.48 11.15
C ARG A 40 16.36 -18.49 10.89
N ASP A 41 15.58 -18.59 11.95
CA ASP A 41 14.12 -18.48 11.87
C ASP A 41 13.72 -17.00 11.74
N PHE A 42 13.91 -16.42 10.55
CA PHE A 42 13.59 -15.05 10.23
C PHE A 42 12.50 -14.95 9.17
N LEU A 43 11.47 -14.20 9.46
CA LEU A 43 10.50 -13.75 8.46
C LEU A 43 11.09 -12.58 7.68
N THR A 44 11.07 -12.65 6.35
CA THR A 44 11.53 -11.59 5.46
C THR A 44 10.41 -11.18 4.50
N VAL A 45 10.10 -9.88 4.48
CA VAL A 45 9.01 -9.33 3.65
C VAL A 45 9.57 -8.20 2.80
N GLY A 46 9.51 -8.34 1.49
CA GLY A 46 9.93 -7.31 0.54
C GLY A 46 8.76 -6.44 0.09
N GLU A 47 9.02 -5.17 -0.16
CA GLU A 47 8.10 -4.29 -0.88
C GLU A 47 8.50 -4.24 -2.34
N ALA A 48 7.62 -4.72 -3.24
CA ALA A 48 7.88 -4.83 -4.67
C ALA A 48 6.73 -4.22 -5.47
N TRP A 49 6.77 -2.91 -5.70
CA TRP A 49 5.72 -2.14 -6.39
C TRP A 49 5.49 -2.58 -7.82
N SER A 50 6.54 -3.03 -8.48
CA SER A 50 6.55 -3.41 -9.88
C SER A 50 6.32 -4.90 -10.12
N ALA A 51 6.25 -5.71 -9.05
CA ALA A 51 6.14 -7.15 -9.17
C ALA A 51 4.80 -7.58 -9.77
N SER A 52 4.87 -8.35 -10.85
CA SER A 52 3.76 -9.18 -11.31
C SER A 52 3.52 -10.34 -10.34
N PRO A 53 2.39 -11.08 -10.44
CA PRO A 53 2.21 -12.29 -9.67
C PRO A 53 3.34 -13.32 -9.86
N GLU A 54 3.86 -13.44 -11.08
CA GLU A 54 4.97 -14.32 -11.44
C GLU A 54 6.28 -13.88 -10.78
N ASP A 55 6.57 -12.58 -10.77
CA ASP A 55 7.73 -12.02 -10.05
C ASP A 55 7.58 -12.28 -8.54
N ALA A 56 6.40 -12.00 -7.97
CA ALA A 56 6.14 -12.23 -6.55
C ALA A 56 6.34 -13.70 -6.14
N ARG A 57 5.98 -14.65 -7.02
CA ARG A 57 6.27 -16.06 -6.82
C ARG A 57 7.78 -16.31 -6.83
N GLN A 58 8.54 -15.72 -7.75
CA GLN A 58 9.99 -15.90 -7.79
C GLN A 58 10.67 -15.43 -6.50
N TYR A 59 10.26 -14.30 -5.94
CA TYR A 59 10.79 -13.79 -4.67
C TYR A 59 10.49 -14.73 -3.48
N SER A 60 9.34 -15.40 -3.49
CA SER A 60 8.80 -16.11 -2.32
C SER A 60 8.71 -17.63 -2.48
N ASP A 61 9.15 -18.19 -3.60
CA ASP A 61 9.23 -19.63 -3.79
C ASP A 61 10.31 -20.19 -2.85
N GLU A 62 9.91 -21.10 -1.97
CA GLU A 62 10.77 -21.68 -0.95
C GLU A 62 12.00 -22.39 -1.54
N GLN A 63 11.92 -22.87 -2.78
CA GLN A 63 13.03 -23.53 -3.46
C GLN A 63 14.10 -22.55 -3.96
N ARG A 64 13.76 -21.27 -4.03
CA ARG A 64 14.68 -20.22 -4.48
C ARG A 64 15.52 -19.63 -3.37
N GLU A 65 15.16 -19.86 -2.11
CA GLU A 65 15.90 -19.35 -0.95
C GLU A 65 16.15 -17.82 -1.01
N GLU A 66 15.14 -17.04 -1.30
CA GLU A 66 15.22 -15.58 -1.37
C GLU A 66 14.49 -14.94 -0.18
N LEU A 67 13.22 -14.60 -0.31
CA LEU A 67 12.41 -13.98 0.73
C LEU A 67 11.28 -14.91 1.17
N SER A 68 10.72 -14.66 2.36
CA SER A 68 9.53 -15.38 2.80
C SER A 68 8.29 -14.98 1.98
N MET A 69 8.17 -13.69 1.66
CA MET A 69 7.07 -13.13 0.88
C MET A 69 7.39 -11.71 0.39
N VAL A 70 6.59 -11.20 -0.54
CA VAL A 70 6.64 -9.80 -0.98
C VAL A 70 5.25 -9.20 -1.05
N PHE A 71 5.16 -7.89 -0.76
CA PHE A 71 3.99 -7.09 -1.10
C PHE A 71 4.02 -6.78 -2.60
N GLN A 72 2.94 -7.15 -3.29
CA GLN A 72 2.68 -6.75 -4.66
C GLN A 72 1.43 -5.87 -4.71
N PHE A 73 1.36 -4.94 -5.65
CA PHE A 73 0.41 -3.84 -5.62
C PHE A 73 -0.65 -3.90 -6.72
N GLY A 74 -0.78 -5.03 -7.42
CA GLY A 74 -1.68 -5.19 -8.57
C GLY A 74 -3.15 -4.84 -8.29
N HIS A 75 -3.65 -5.12 -7.08
CA HIS A 75 -5.02 -4.81 -6.68
C HIS A 75 -5.31 -3.30 -6.59
N LEU A 76 -4.27 -2.47 -6.41
CA LEU A 76 -4.40 -1.01 -6.29
C LEU A 76 -4.68 -0.31 -7.64
N TRP A 77 -4.62 -1.03 -8.75
CA TRP A 77 -4.93 -0.46 -10.06
C TRP A 77 -6.42 -0.52 -10.40
N ALA A 78 -7.23 -1.20 -9.59
CA ALA A 78 -8.66 -1.39 -9.85
C ALA A 78 -9.50 -0.09 -9.80
N ASP A 79 -9.01 0.95 -9.14
CA ASP A 79 -9.62 2.28 -9.02
C ASP A 79 -8.81 3.40 -9.69
N ARG A 80 -7.80 3.05 -10.50
CA ARG A 80 -6.90 4.02 -11.13
C ARG A 80 -7.18 4.18 -12.61
N GLN A 81 -7.04 5.40 -13.09
CA GLN A 81 -7.01 5.69 -14.52
C GLN A 81 -5.72 5.15 -15.13
N VAL A 82 -5.82 4.34 -16.16
CA VAL A 82 -4.64 3.80 -16.85
C VAL A 82 -3.85 4.93 -17.52
N GLY A 83 -2.57 5.04 -17.20
CA GLY A 83 -1.70 6.10 -17.68
C GLY A 83 -1.98 7.49 -17.08
N GLY A 84 -2.88 7.54 -16.10
CA GLY A 84 -3.27 8.78 -15.43
C GLY A 84 -2.40 9.10 -14.20
N GLU A 85 -2.66 10.26 -13.63
CA GLU A 85 -1.99 10.76 -12.44
C GLU A 85 -2.55 10.12 -11.15
N LYS A 86 -1.84 10.25 -10.04
CA LYS A 86 -2.22 9.67 -8.74
C LYS A 86 -3.61 10.09 -8.25
N TRP A 87 -4.06 11.28 -8.62
CA TRP A 87 -5.36 11.84 -8.27
C TRP A 87 -6.47 11.53 -9.27
N GLU A 88 -6.16 10.87 -10.38
CA GLU A 88 -7.15 10.48 -11.38
C GLU A 88 -7.73 9.11 -11.05
N GLN A 89 -8.69 9.13 -10.13
CA GLN A 89 -9.45 7.95 -9.76
C GLN A 89 -10.63 7.72 -10.71
N ARG A 90 -10.97 6.46 -10.89
CA ARG A 90 -12.22 6.00 -11.48
C ARG A 90 -13.03 5.21 -10.46
N PRO A 91 -14.33 4.97 -10.70
CA PRO A 91 -15.08 4.03 -9.88
C PRO A 91 -14.35 2.68 -9.81
N LEU A 92 -14.38 2.07 -8.61
CA LEU A 92 -13.74 0.79 -8.38
C LEU A 92 -14.26 -0.28 -9.37
N ASP A 93 -13.35 -0.80 -10.18
CA ASP A 93 -13.63 -1.95 -11.03
C ASP A 93 -13.46 -3.25 -10.23
N VAL A 94 -14.59 -3.76 -9.73
CA VAL A 94 -14.61 -4.99 -8.91
C VAL A 94 -14.14 -6.20 -9.71
N ALA A 95 -14.38 -6.25 -11.01
CA ALA A 95 -13.92 -7.35 -11.85
C ALA A 95 -12.39 -7.35 -11.96
N GLN A 96 -11.79 -6.18 -12.20
CA GLN A 96 -10.33 -6.02 -12.22
C GLN A 96 -9.70 -6.30 -10.85
N LEU A 97 -10.31 -5.85 -9.75
CA LEU A 97 -9.87 -6.17 -8.39
C LEU A 97 -9.83 -7.68 -8.16
N LYS A 98 -10.92 -8.37 -8.47
CA LYS A 98 -11.01 -9.84 -8.36
C LYS A 98 -9.98 -10.54 -9.23
N GLN A 99 -9.77 -10.09 -10.45
CA GLN A 99 -8.76 -10.64 -11.36
C GLN A 99 -7.35 -10.51 -10.80
N ALA A 100 -6.99 -9.35 -10.24
CA ALA A 100 -5.68 -9.13 -9.62
C ALA A 100 -5.44 -10.05 -8.42
N LEU A 101 -6.43 -10.16 -7.53
CA LEU A 101 -6.35 -11.08 -6.38
C LEU A 101 -6.29 -12.55 -6.83
N TYR A 102 -7.12 -12.94 -7.80
CA TYR A 102 -7.16 -14.30 -8.33
C TYR A 102 -5.84 -14.70 -9.00
N ALA A 103 -5.24 -13.81 -9.78
CA ALA A 103 -3.94 -14.04 -10.40
C ALA A 103 -2.87 -14.40 -9.38
N CYS A 104 -2.77 -13.64 -8.26
CA CYS A 104 -1.84 -13.96 -7.19
C CYS A 104 -2.16 -15.31 -6.52
N GLN A 105 -3.45 -15.60 -6.27
CA GLN A 105 -3.86 -16.86 -5.65
C GLN A 105 -3.51 -18.08 -6.51
N THR A 106 -3.72 -17.97 -7.83
CA THR A 106 -3.43 -19.06 -8.77
C THR A 106 -1.93 -19.25 -9.01
N THR A 107 -1.19 -18.15 -9.20
CA THR A 107 0.25 -18.20 -9.45
C THR A 107 1.02 -18.77 -8.25
N MET A 108 0.58 -18.47 -7.03
CA MET A 108 1.20 -18.96 -5.80
C MET A 108 0.40 -20.10 -5.14
N ALA A 109 -0.37 -20.87 -5.92
CA ALA A 109 -1.18 -21.96 -5.37
C ALA A 109 -0.33 -23.07 -4.73
N THR A 110 0.77 -23.44 -5.37
CA THR A 110 1.67 -24.53 -4.95
C THR A 110 2.98 -24.04 -4.38
N HIS A 111 3.58 -23.03 -4.98
CA HIS A 111 4.88 -22.45 -4.58
C HIS A 111 4.75 -20.94 -4.41
N GLY A 112 5.49 -20.40 -3.44
CA GLY A 112 5.42 -19.00 -3.07
C GLY A 112 4.33 -18.69 -2.06
N TRP A 113 4.40 -17.49 -1.48
CA TRP A 113 3.51 -17.04 -0.42
C TRP A 113 3.10 -15.59 -0.57
N ASN A 114 1.80 -15.28 -0.49
CA ASN A 114 1.28 -13.94 -0.62
C ASN A 114 1.42 -13.12 0.67
N SER A 115 1.81 -11.85 0.54
CA SER A 115 1.56 -10.81 1.55
C SER A 115 0.27 -10.09 1.17
N LEU A 116 -0.77 -10.30 1.95
CA LEU A 116 -2.10 -9.74 1.69
C LEU A 116 -2.30 -8.44 2.46
N PHE A 117 -2.78 -7.39 1.81
CA PHE A 117 -3.06 -6.10 2.46
C PHE A 117 -4.08 -5.28 1.67
N TRP A 118 -4.80 -4.40 2.35
CA TRP A 118 -5.66 -3.39 1.70
C TRP A 118 -5.04 -2.01 1.71
N SER A 119 -4.42 -1.62 2.82
CA SER A 119 -3.74 -0.33 2.97
C SER A 119 -2.43 -0.46 3.73
N ASN A 120 -1.66 0.61 3.75
CA ASN A 120 -0.41 0.75 4.48
C ASN A 120 -0.15 2.23 4.82
N HIS A 121 1.03 2.55 5.33
CA HIS A 121 1.43 3.90 5.71
C HIS A 121 1.60 4.90 4.54
N ASP A 122 1.52 4.43 3.30
CA ASP A 122 1.68 5.23 2.08
C ASP A 122 0.41 5.26 1.21
N LEU A 123 -0.68 4.66 1.68
CA LEU A 123 -1.93 4.53 0.93
C LEU A 123 -3.12 5.11 1.72
N PRO A 124 -4.15 5.63 1.05
CA PRO A 124 -5.41 5.95 1.69
C PRO A 124 -6.00 4.77 2.44
N ARG A 125 -6.85 5.06 3.43
CA ARG A 125 -7.52 4.05 4.25
C ARG A 125 -8.38 3.10 3.42
N ALA A 126 -8.32 1.80 3.72
CA ALA A 126 -8.99 0.74 2.97
C ALA A 126 -10.50 0.98 2.80
N VAL A 127 -11.21 1.37 3.86
CA VAL A 127 -12.66 1.61 3.81
C VAL A 127 -13.00 2.80 2.91
N SER A 128 -12.20 3.87 2.94
CA SER A 128 -12.41 5.04 2.08
C SER A 128 -12.19 4.72 0.62
N ARG A 129 -11.25 3.82 0.33
CA ARG A 129 -10.86 3.49 -1.03
C ARG A 129 -11.73 2.39 -1.66
N PHE A 130 -12.00 1.32 -0.93
CA PHE A 130 -12.65 0.12 -1.46
C PHE A 130 -14.05 -0.13 -0.90
N GLY A 131 -14.51 0.69 0.03
CA GLY A 131 -15.78 0.53 0.72
C GLY A 131 -16.66 1.77 0.67
N ALA A 132 -17.53 1.89 1.65
CA ALA A 132 -18.40 3.03 1.86
C ALA A 132 -18.16 3.61 3.26
N THR A 133 -17.95 4.94 3.33
CA THR A 133 -17.58 5.63 4.57
C THR A 133 -18.77 6.08 5.42
N GLY A 134 -19.98 6.12 4.84
CA GLY A 134 -21.21 6.56 5.53
C GLY A 134 -21.82 5.46 6.40
N GLN A 135 -23.12 5.31 6.31
CA GLN A 135 -23.91 4.32 7.09
C GLN A 135 -23.45 2.87 6.93
N TYR A 136 -22.74 2.56 5.86
CA TYR A 136 -22.21 1.22 5.59
C TYR A 136 -20.74 1.04 5.97
N ARG A 137 -20.11 2.00 6.68
CA ARG A 137 -18.69 1.96 7.05
C ARG A 137 -18.31 0.66 7.76
N GLU A 138 -19.07 0.29 8.77
CA GLU A 138 -18.81 -0.91 9.57
C GLU A 138 -18.97 -2.19 8.73
N LEU A 139 -20.01 -2.27 7.92
CA LEU A 139 -20.23 -3.41 7.03
C LEU A 139 -19.13 -3.51 5.97
N SER A 140 -18.67 -2.37 5.42
CA SER A 140 -17.55 -2.32 4.48
C SER A 140 -16.25 -2.80 5.12
N ALA A 141 -15.94 -2.36 6.34
CA ALA A 141 -14.75 -2.80 7.06
C ALA A 141 -14.78 -4.33 7.30
N LYS A 142 -15.90 -4.86 7.75
CA LYS A 142 -16.10 -6.32 7.94
C LYS A 142 -15.98 -7.09 6.63
N MET A 143 -16.57 -6.60 5.55
CA MET A 143 -16.48 -7.22 4.22
C MET A 143 -15.02 -7.27 3.74
N LEU A 144 -14.28 -6.17 3.85
CA LEU A 144 -12.88 -6.11 3.46
C LEU A 144 -12.01 -7.05 4.31
N ALA A 145 -12.26 -7.13 5.63
CA ALA A 145 -11.57 -8.05 6.50
C ALA A 145 -11.84 -9.52 6.10
N ILE A 146 -13.09 -9.89 5.85
CA ILE A 146 -13.47 -11.24 5.40
C ILE A 146 -12.77 -11.56 4.07
N ALA A 147 -12.81 -10.64 3.12
CA ALA A 147 -12.19 -10.84 1.81
C ALA A 147 -10.67 -11.07 1.93
N LEU A 148 -9.97 -10.28 2.76
CA LEU A 148 -8.53 -10.41 2.94
C LEU A 148 -8.16 -11.73 3.63
N HIS A 149 -8.81 -12.06 4.75
CA HIS A 149 -8.49 -13.24 5.56
C HIS A 149 -8.98 -14.56 4.93
N GLY A 150 -9.85 -14.50 3.93
CA GLY A 150 -10.30 -15.66 3.17
C GLY A 150 -9.33 -16.11 2.06
N LEU A 151 -8.27 -15.37 1.79
CA LEU A 151 -7.28 -15.67 0.75
C LEU A 151 -6.08 -16.44 1.32
N LYS A 152 -5.40 -17.24 0.48
CA LYS A 152 -4.13 -17.88 0.85
C LYS A 152 -3.02 -16.83 0.93
N GLY A 153 -2.41 -16.68 2.11
CA GLY A 153 -1.31 -15.76 2.37
C GLY A 153 -1.32 -15.24 3.80
N THR A 154 -0.39 -14.36 4.11
CA THR A 154 -0.31 -13.67 5.39
C THR A 154 -1.05 -12.33 5.29
N PRO A 155 -2.17 -12.12 6.02
CA PRO A 155 -2.85 -10.85 6.05
C PRO A 155 -2.08 -9.84 6.91
N PHE A 156 -1.78 -8.69 6.34
CA PHE A 156 -1.22 -7.54 7.04
C PHE A 156 -2.33 -6.53 7.28
N VAL A 157 -2.72 -6.38 8.52
CA VAL A 157 -3.75 -5.44 8.96
C VAL A 157 -3.07 -4.14 9.34
N TYR A 158 -3.31 -3.08 8.57
CA TYR A 158 -2.74 -1.77 8.91
C TYR A 158 -3.52 -1.15 10.07
N GLN A 159 -2.80 -0.50 11.00
CA GLN A 159 -3.40 0.13 12.19
C GLN A 159 -4.60 1.01 11.82
N GLY A 160 -5.74 0.74 12.44
CA GLY A 160 -7.02 1.41 12.18
C GLY A 160 -7.95 0.65 11.24
N GLU A 161 -7.48 -0.32 10.46
CA GLU A 161 -8.36 -1.19 9.66
C GLU A 161 -9.29 -2.01 10.56
N GLU A 162 -8.79 -2.49 11.70
CA GLU A 162 -9.53 -3.28 12.69
C GLU A 162 -10.75 -2.58 13.28
N ILE A 163 -10.77 -1.25 13.23
CA ILE A 163 -11.92 -0.43 13.66
C ILE A 163 -12.55 0.36 12.50
N GLY A 164 -12.14 0.07 11.27
CA GLY A 164 -12.68 0.70 10.08
C GLY A 164 -12.43 2.21 10.02
N MET A 165 -11.22 2.67 10.37
CA MET A 165 -10.83 4.06 10.20
C MET A 165 -10.90 4.46 8.73
N THR A 166 -11.33 5.71 8.49
CA THR A 166 -11.46 6.33 7.16
C THR A 166 -10.40 7.40 6.96
N ASP A 167 -10.27 7.87 5.74
CA ASP A 167 -9.47 9.05 5.42
C ASP A 167 -9.98 10.28 6.19
N CYS A 168 -9.08 11.22 6.42
CA CYS A 168 -9.34 12.50 7.06
C CYS A 168 -8.97 13.62 6.09
N PRO A 169 -9.85 13.97 5.14
CA PRO A 169 -9.57 15.03 4.18
C PRO A 169 -9.45 16.37 4.89
N VAL A 170 -8.50 17.19 4.46
CA VAL A 170 -8.22 18.51 5.03
C VAL A 170 -8.55 19.62 4.05
N ALA A 171 -8.88 20.81 4.58
CA ALA A 171 -9.36 21.93 3.77
C ALA A 171 -8.23 22.73 3.09
N THR A 172 -7.05 22.80 3.72
CA THR A 172 -5.95 23.64 3.26
C THR A 172 -4.62 22.91 3.27
N ILE A 173 -3.70 23.34 2.42
CA ILE A 173 -2.37 22.75 2.29
C ILE A 173 -1.52 22.89 3.58
N ASP A 174 -1.79 23.86 4.40
CA ASP A 174 -1.07 24.06 5.66
C ASP A 174 -1.32 22.93 6.67
N GLN A 175 -2.44 22.22 6.52
CA GLN A 175 -2.80 21.05 7.33
C GLN A 175 -2.13 19.76 6.84
N VAL A 176 -1.48 19.77 5.69
CA VAL A 176 -0.81 18.60 5.09
C VAL A 176 0.64 18.55 5.53
N ASN A 177 1.09 17.41 6.05
CA ASN A 177 2.49 17.15 6.41
C ASN A 177 3.24 16.36 5.33
N ASP A 178 2.53 15.62 4.49
CA ASP A 178 3.13 14.84 3.40
C ASP A 178 3.87 15.74 2.40
N VAL A 179 5.19 15.55 2.31
CA VAL A 179 6.09 16.32 1.43
C VAL A 179 5.75 16.14 -0.05
N GLU A 180 5.39 14.91 -0.46
CA GLU A 180 4.98 14.63 -1.84
C GLU A 180 3.71 15.38 -2.18
N ALA A 181 2.69 15.29 -1.32
CA ALA A 181 1.42 15.99 -1.51
C ALA A 181 1.60 17.51 -1.59
N ARG A 182 2.42 18.10 -0.73
CA ARG A 182 2.79 19.53 -0.80
C ARG A 182 3.49 19.91 -2.10
N THR A 183 4.34 19.04 -2.62
CA THR A 183 5.06 19.28 -3.89
C THR A 183 4.09 19.25 -5.06
N ILE A 184 3.24 18.22 -5.12
CA ILE A 184 2.21 18.09 -6.16
C ILE A 184 1.20 19.25 -6.09
N TYR A 185 0.77 19.67 -4.91
CA TYR A 185 -0.09 20.83 -4.76
C TYR A 185 0.50 22.08 -5.44
N ARG A 186 1.81 22.36 -5.21
CA ARG A 186 2.49 23.50 -5.88
C ARG A 186 2.50 23.36 -7.39
N GLN A 187 2.69 22.15 -7.91
CA GLN A 187 2.66 21.86 -9.35
C GLN A 187 1.27 22.10 -9.94
N LEU A 188 0.21 21.59 -9.29
CA LEU A 188 -1.19 21.81 -9.70
C LEU A 188 -1.55 23.29 -9.71
N ARG A 189 -1.15 24.06 -8.68
CA ARG A 189 -1.33 25.50 -8.62
C ARG A 189 -0.59 26.23 -9.76
N ALA A 190 0.61 25.81 -10.10
CA ALA A 190 1.38 26.36 -11.21
C ALA A 190 0.77 26.01 -12.59
N GLN A 191 0.05 24.90 -12.70
CA GLN A 191 -0.70 24.48 -13.90
C GLN A 191 -2.05 25.19 -14.04
N GLY A 192 -2.48 25.97 -13.04
CA GLY A 192 -3.69 26.80 -13.12
C GLY A 192 -4.88 26.29 -12.31
N ASP A 193 -4.77 25.16 -11.60
CA ASP A 193 -5.82 24.73 -10.67
C ASP A 193 -6.04 25.80 -9.59
N ASP A 194 -7.29 26.08 -9.22
CA ASP A 194 -7.58 26.87 -8.02
C ASP A 194 -7.23 26.06 -6.74
N ALA A 195 -7.21 26.75 -5.58
CA ALA A 195 -6.81 26.10 -4.33
C ALA A 195 -7.75 24.95 -3.92
N GLY A 196 -9.04 25.09 -4.15
CA GLY A 196 -10.03 24.06 -3.82
C GLY A 196 -9.88 22.82 -4.69
N THR A 197 -9.76 23.03 -6.01
CA THR A 197 -9.52 21.93 -6.98
C THR A 197 -8.22 21.19 -6.66
N ALA A 198 -7.13 21.92 -6.40
CA ALA A 198 -5.87 21.31 -6.02
C ALA A 198 -6.00 20.48 -4.73
N MET A 199 -6.69 21.01 -3.70
CA MET A 199 -6.92 20.25 -2.45
C MET A 199 -7.80 19.01 -2.63
N GLN A 200 -8.82 19.07 -3.48
CA GLN A 200 -9.61 17.87 -3.81
C GLN A 200 -8.72 16.77 -4.38
N LYS A 201 -7.84 17.09 -5.34
CA LYS A 201 -6.88 16.14 -5.91
C LYS A 201 -5.91 15.61 -4.85
N ILE A 202 -5.37 16.47 -3.98
CA ILE A 202 -4.44 16.06 -2.92
C ILE A 202 -5.09 15.09 -1.94
N ASN A 203 -6.33 15.35 -1.50
CA ASN A 203 -7.02 14.50 -0.54
C ASN A 203 -7.25 13.05 -1.04
N ILE A 204 -7.20 12.81 -2.35
CA ILE A 204 -7.38 11.47 -2.94
C ILE A 204 -6.20 10.54 -2.60
N PHE A 205 -4.97 11.07 -2.56
CA PHE A 205 -3.77 10.22 -2.44
C PHE A 205 -2.84 10.58 -1.27
N ASN A 206 -3.17 11.66 -0.53
CA ASN A 206 -2.35 12.15 0.57
C ASN A 206 -2.08 11.06 1.61
N ARG A 207 -0.81 10.77 1.85
CA ARG A 207 -0.37 9.75 2.81
C ARG A 207 -0.73 10.08 4.25
N ASP A 208 -0.99 11.35 4.58
CA ASP A 208 -1.45 11.75 5.91
C ASP A 208 -2.78 11.06 6.29
N ASN A 209 -3.62 10.69 5.33
CA ASN A 209 -4.80 9.88 5.56
C ASN A 209 -4.52 8.60 6.36
N ALA A 210 -3.42 7.93 6.06
CA ALA A 210 -2.97 6.73 6.77
C ALA A 210 -2.22 7.02 8.07
N ARG A 211 -1.80 8.27 8.29
CA ARG A 211 -0.91 8.67 9.39
C ARG A 211 -1.59 9.46 10.48
N THR A 212 -2.91 9.57 10.42
CA THR A 212 -3.74 10.16 11.48
C THR A 212 -3.61 9.36 12.77
N PRO A 213 -3.71 9.99 13.94
CA PRO A 213 -3.71 9.30 15.22
C PRO A 213 -4.77 8.20 15.31
N MET A 214 -4.41 7.09 15.96
CA MET A 214 -5.34 5.98 16.19
C MET A 214 -6.53 6.41 17.02
N GLN A 215 -7.73 6.01 16.61
CA GLN A 215 -8.99 6.38 17.25
C GLN A 215 -9.36 5.35 18.32
N TRP A 216 -8.87 5.53 19.56
CA TRP A 216 -9.11 4.62 20.67
C TRP A 216 -10.48 4.77 21.32
N THR A 217 -11.00 5.99 21.39
CA THR A 217 -12.28 6.30 22.08
C THR A 217 -12.97 7.47 21.40
N ALA A 218 -14.25 7.73 21.77
CA ALA A 218 -14.99 8.92 21.36
C ALA A 218 -14.65 10.21 22.16
N LYS A 219 -13.59 10.17 23.00
CA LYS A 219 -13.16 11.35 23.78
C LYS A 219 -12.36 12.32 22.89
N GLN A 220 -12.01 13.48 23.47
CA GLN A 220 -11.17 14.48 22.82
C GLN A 220 -9.90 13.83 22.24
N HIS A 221 -9.51 14.25 21.04
CA HIS A 221 -8.40 13.70 20.28
C HIS A 221 -8.46 12.16 20.15
N ALA A 222 -9.68 11.63 20.02
CA ALA A 222 -9.95 10.19 19.93
C ALA A 222 -9.32 9.36 21.06
N GLY A 223 -9.03 9.96 22.22
CA GLY A 223 -8.34 9.33 23.34
C GLY A 223 -6.86 9.03 23.07
N PHE A 224 -6.30 9.52 21.97
CA PHE A 224 -4.90 9.26 21.59
C PHE A 224 -3.92 10.11 22.41
N THR A 225 -4.23 11.39 22.63
CA THR A 225 -3.35 12.33 23.35
C THR A 225 -4.14 13.37 24.13
N THR A 226 -3.55 13.90 25.18
CA THR A 226 -4.03 15.09 25.88
C THR A 226 -3.44 16.38 25.32
N GLY A 227 -2.38 16.30 24.51
CA GLY A 227 -1.75 17.42 23.82
C GLY A 227 -2.35 17.66 22.42
N LYS A 228 -1.73 18.53 21.66
CA LYS A 228 -2.12 18.79 20.25
C LYS A 228 -1.68 17.61 19.38
N PRO A 229 -2.57 16.96 18.64
CA PRO A 229 -2.19 15.90 17.72
C PRO A 229 -1.37 16.47 16.54
N TRP A 230 -0.50 15.62 15.96
CA TRP A 230 0.36 16.02 14.82
C TRP A 230 -0.40 16.18 13.50
N LEU A 231 -1.55 15.50 13.36
CA LEU A 231 -2.50 15.60 12.25
C LEU A 231 -3.92 15.71 12.82
N ALA A 232 -4.88 16.07 11.97
CA ALA A 232 -6.30 15.99 12.28
C ALA A 232 -6.73 14.56 12.63
N ILE A 233 -7.84 14.43 13.40
CA ILE A 233 -8.41 13.16 13.86
C ILE A 233 -9.84 13.06 13.36
#